data_bfd51b8f08c1e27ff7d71e8f90a1f79f
#
_entry.id   bfd51b8f08c1e27ff7d71e8f90a1f79f
#
_cell.length_a   1.000
_cell.length_b   1.000
_cell.length_c   1.000
_cell.angle_alpha   90.00
_cell.angle_beta   90.00
_cell.angle_gamma   90.00
#
_symmetry.space_group_name_H-M   'P 1'
#
loop_
_entity.id
_entity.type
_entity.pdbx_description
1 polymer ?
#
loop_
_entity_poly.entity_id
_entity_poly.type
_entity_poly.pdbx_seq_one_letter_code
_entity_poly.pdbx_strand_id
1 'polypeptide(L)'
;GKALLYFEVVTTVALLIGLAVSTFIEPGIGVIRDDIAGGDISKYTQKAAGFSWISFLKENFTVQVLGFSIFFGIFLNYVKGKAKMIAGMQQASQWVFKGLKIVMYLAPLGALGGMAFTIGKFGIHSLIPLAKLMLTVYVTMAIFVFVVLGFIMRSCGERIWAFLGYIKHELLVVLGTSSSEAALPSLMHKLEKMGCSKSVVGLVVPAGYSFNLDGTSIYLSMATLFLAQVYGIDLSVEQLLTIIGVLMVTSKGAAGVTGSGFVVLASTLTALQVIPLEGLALLLGVDRFMSEARAITNFIGNGVATIWLAKHEGEFHQPEA
;
A
#
# COMPACT_ATOMS: atom_id res chain seq x y z
N GLY A 1 1.17 -14.26 16.32
CA GLY A 1 1.13 -13.04 17.15
C GLY A 1 2.20 -12.03 16.76
N LYS A 2 3.51 -12.36 16.90
CA LYS A 2 4.62 -11.40 16.68
C LYS A 2 4.68 -10.83 15.26
N ALA A 3 4.43 -11.65 14.23
CA ALA A 3 4.40 -11.18 12.84
C ALA A 3 3.33 -10.09 12.62
N LEU A 4 2.11 -10.33 13.10
CA LEU A 4 1.02 -9.35 12.99
C LEU A 4 1.34 -8.06 13.75
N LEU A 5 1.90 -8.17 14.97
CA LEU A 5 2.33 -7.00 15.73
C LEU A 5 3.40 -6.20 14.97
N TYR A 6 4.39 -6.88 14.39
CA TYR A 6 5.40 -6.24 13.55
C TYR A 6 4.75 -5.48 12.39
N PHE A 7 3.86 -6.14 11.65
CA PHE A 7 3.18 -5.54 10.50
C PHE A 7 2.38 -4.29 10.91
N GLU A 8 1.64 -4.33 12.01
CA GLU A 8 0.87 -3.17 12.48
C GLU A 8 1.76 -2.02 12.92
N VAL A 9 2.84 -2.30 13.63
CA VAL A 9 3.79 -1.26 14.07
C VAL A 9 4.46 -0.60 12.86
N VAL A 10 4.98 -1.38 11.92
CA VAL A 10 5.69 -0.86 10.75
C VAL A 10 4.73 -0.13 9.80
N THR A 11 3.52 -0.64 9.58
CA THR A 11 2.47 0.04 8.83
C THR A 11 2.09 1.38 9.48
N THR A 12 1.96 1.42 10.81
CA THR A 12 1.66 2.68 11.53
C THR A 12 2.77 3.71 11.34
N VAL A 13 4.03 3.28 11.46
CA VAL A 13 5.19 4.16 11.20
C VAL A 13 5.17 4.67 9.75
N ALA A 14 4.87 3.80 8.78
CA ALA A 14 4.76 4.17 7.37
C ALA A 14 3.67 5.23 7.13
N LEU A 15 2.48 5.06 7.71
CA LEU A 15 1.38 6.03 7.65
C LEU A 15 1.76 7.37 8.28
N LEU A 16 2.37 7.34 9.47
CA LEU A 16 2.78 8.56 10.18
C LEU A 16 3.85 9.34 9.41
N ILE A 17 4.84 8.65 8.84
CA ILE A 17 5.87 9.29 8.01
C ILE A 17 5.23 9.92 6.76
N GLY A 18 4.34 9.21 6.07
CA GLY A 18 3.64 9.73 4.91
C GLY A 18 2.83 10.98 5.23
N LEU A 19 2.08 10.97 6.35
CA LEU A 19 1.33 12.14 6.83
C LEU A 19 2.27 13.30 7.17
N ALA A 20 3.31 13.06 7.98
CA ALA A 20 4.24 14.08 8.39
C ALA A 20 4.90 14.76 7.18
N VAL A 21 5.46 13.97 6.26
CA VAL A 21 6.13 14.51 5.07
C VAL A 21 5.14 15.28 4.18
N SER A 22 3.92 14.77 3.98
CA SER A 22 2.91 15.48 3.18
C SER A 22 2.43 16.77 3.82
N THR A 23 2.39 16.84 5.15
CA THR A 23 2.07 18.06 5.90
C THR A 23 3.18 19.10 5.79
N PHE A 24 4.47 18.70 5.82
CA PHE A 24 5.58 19.63 5.70
C PHE A 24 5.83 20.14 4.30
N ILE A 25 5.67 19.28 3.28
CA ILE A 25 6.00 19.61 1.89
C ILE A 25 4.81 20.24 1.18
N GLU A 26 3.60 19.96 1.62
CA GLU A 26 2.35 20.48 1.06
C GLU A 26 2.29 20.34 -0.47
N PRO A 27 2.34 19.11 -1.01
CA PRO A 27 2.42 18.91 -2.46
C PRO A 27 1.15 19.33 -3.21
N GLY A 28 0.00 19.39 -2.54
CA GLY A 28 -1.29 19.77 -3.12
C GLY A 28 -1.55 21.28 -3.21
N ILE A 29 -0.73 22.11 -2.54
CA ILE A 29 -0.89 23.56 -2.60
C ILE A 29 -0.44 24.08 -3.97
N GLY A 30 -1.25 24.98 -4.55
CA GLY A 30 -0.98 25.59 -5.85
C GLY A 30 -1.67 24.88 -7.03
N VAL A 31 -2.51 23.89 -6.79
CA VAL A 31 -3.49 23.44 -7.80
C VAL A 31 -4.54 24.53 -7.96
N ILE A 32 -4.77 25.00 -9.21
CA ILE A 32 -5.72 26.08 -9.47
C ILE A 32 -7.12 25.62 -9.08
N ARG A 33 -7.72 26.33 -8.13
CA ARG A 33 -9.00 25.97 -7.50
C ARG A 33 -10.23 26.12 -8.41
N ASP A 34 -10.16 26.99 -9.41
CA ASP A 34 -11.35 27.49 -10.11
C ASP A 34 -12.11 26.42 -10.91
N ASP A 35 -11.41 25.35 -11.34
CA ASP A 35 -12.01 24.27 -12.13
C ASP A 35 -12.35 23.01 -11.30
N ILE A 36 -11.81 22.87 -10.09
CA ILE A 36 -12.06 21.71 -9.21
C ILE A 36 -13.25 21.97 -8.27
N ALA A 37 -13.49 23.23 -7.95
CA ALA A 37 -14.48 23.71 -6.97
C ALA A 37 -15.94 23.68 -7.44
N GLY A 38 -16.26 23.06 -8.56
CA GLY A 38 -17.64 22.87 -9.03
C GLY A 38 -18.52 21.99 -8.15
N GLY A 39 -17.96 21.38 -7.10
CA GLY A 39 -18.68 20.64 -6.07
C GLY A 39 -18.85 21.47 -4.79
N ASP A 40 -20.02 21.44 -4.20
CA ASP A 40 -20.32 22.09 -2.92
C ASP A 40 -19.49 21.44 -1.79
N ILE A 41 -18.31 22.04 -1.52
CA ILE A 41 -17.35 21.58 -0.50
C ILE A 41 -17.98 21.64 0.89
N SER A 42 -19.00 22.46 1.12
CA SER A 42 -19.69 22.62 2.40
C SER A 42 -20.27 21.30 2.92
N LYS A 43 -20.68 20.40 2.01
CA LYS A 43 -21.21 19.06 2.37
C LYS A 43 -20.14 18.15 2.99
N TYR A 44 -18.89 18.31 2.60
CA TYR A 44 -17.78 17.49 3.08
C TYR A 44 -17.25 17.98 4.43
N THR A 45 -17.17 19.30 4.60
CA THR A 45 -16.73 19.92 5.87
C THR A 45 -17.72 19.70 7.03
N GLN A 46 -19.03 19.69 6.73
CA GLN A 46 -20.06 19.41 7.75
C GLN A 46 -20.12 17.94 8.17
N LYS A 47 -19.85 17.00 7.26
CA LYS A 47 -19.86 15.56 7.56
C LYS A 47 -18.63 15.08 8.34
N ALA A 48 -17.53 15.82 8.29
CA ALA A 48 -16.29 15.50 9.01
C ALA A 48 -16.46 15.43 10.54
N ALA A 49 -17.48 16.07 11.09
CA ALA A 49 -17.76 16.10 12.53
C ALA A 49 -18.46 14.84 13.09
N GLY A 50 -18.81 13.85 12.25
CA GLY A 50 -19.65 12.71 12.62
C GLY A 50 -19.18 11.34 12.15
N PHE A 51 -17.85 11.09 12.01
CA PHE A 51 -17.37 9.77 11.60
C PHE A 51 -17.78 8.68 12.60
N SER A 52 -18.53 7.68 12.14
CA SER A 52 -18.95 6.54 12.95
C SER A 52 -18.19 5.27 12.58
N TRP A 53 -17.36 4.76 13.48
CA TRP A 53 -16.67 3.47 13.32
C TRP A 53 -17.62 2.31 13.07
N ILE A 54 -18.82 2.34 13.70
CA ILE A 54 -19.80 1.27 13.54
C ILE A 54 -20.37 1.26 12.11
N SER A 55 -20.74 2.44 11.59
CA SER A 55 -21.21 2.57 10.21
C SER A 55 -20.10 2.20 9.21
N PHE A 56 -18.86 2.66 9.45
CA PHE A 56 -17.70 2.30 8.63
C PHE A 56 -17.50 0.78 8.54
N LEU A 57 -17.51 0.08 9.67
CA LEU A 57 -17.34 -1.39 9.69
C LEU A 57 -18.49 -2.13 9.01
N LYS A 58 -19.72 -1.58 9.08
CA LYS A 58 -20.90 -2.19 8.48
C LYS A 58 -21.08 -1.90 7.00
N GLU A 59 -20.65 -0.74 6.51
CA GLU A 59 -20.98 -0.25 5.17
C GLU A 59 -19.81 -0.34 4.21
N ASN A 60 -18.57 -0.38 4.71
CA ASN A 60 -17.41 -0.44 3.84
C ASN A 60 -17.19 -1.86 3.29
N PHE A 61 -17.35 -2.01 1.97
CA PHE A 61 -17.22 -3.31 1.29
C PHE A 61 -15.85 -3.97 1.52
N THR A 62 -14.75 -3.19 1.50
CA THR A 62 -13.40 -3.72 1.72
C THR A 62 -13.25 -4.33 3.11
N VAL A 63 -13.82 -3.66 4.13
CA VAL A 63 -13.80 -4.14 5.52
C VAL A 63 -14.65 -5.39 5.69
N GLN A 64 -15.81 -5.45 5.04
CA GLN A 64 -16.67 -6.63 5.05
C GLN A 64 -15.96 -7.84 4.44
N VAL A 65 -15.33 -7.67 3.27
CA VAL A 65 -14.56 -8.74 2.60
C VAL A 65 -13.38 -9.18 3.47
N LEU A 66 -12.65 -8.24 4.08
CA LEU A 66 -11.55 -8.54 4.99
C LEU A 66 -12.04 -9.36 6.19
N GLY A 67 -13.10 -8.91 6.86
CA GLY A 67 -13.70 -9.61 7.99
C GLY A 67 -14.14 -11.03 7.61
N PHE A 68 -14.91 -11.15 6.51
CA PHE A 68 -15.32 -12.45 6.00
C PHE A 68 -14.13 -13.38 5.71
N SER A 69 -13.07 -12.85 5.07
CA SER A 69 -11.88 -13.64 4.72
C SER A 69 -11.14 -14.16 5.95
N ILE A 70 -11.04 -13.34 7.02
CA ILE A 70 -10.43 -13.75 8.29
C ILE A 70 -11.25 -14.87 8.95
N PHE A 71 -12.57 -14.67 9.08
CA PHE A 71 -13.45 -15.68 9.68
C PHE A 71 -13.44 -16.98 8.87
N PHE A 72 -13.48 -16.86 7.53
CA PHE A 72 -13.42 -18.01 6.64
C PHE A 72 -12.08 -18.76 6.75
N GLY A 73 -10.96 -18.02 6.84
CA GLY A 73 -9.64 -18.61 7.05
C GLY A 73 -9.53 -19.37 8.40
N ILE A 74 -10.10 -18.79 9.47
CA ILE A 74 -10.18 -19.48 10.78
C ILE A 74 -11.04 -20.72 10.67
N PHE A 75 -12.22 -20.63 10.04
CA PHE A 75 -13.13 -21.77 9.83
C PHE A 75 -12.45 -22.90 9.06
N LEU A 76 -11.67 -22.59 8.01
CA LEU A 76 -10.94 -23.58 7.23
C LEU A 76 -9.98 -24.44 8.07
N ASN A 77 -9.46 -23.92 9.19
CA ASN A 77 -8.59 -24.71 10.06
C ASN A 77 -9.29 -25.94 10.68
N TYR A 78 -10.59 -25.87 10.84
CA TYR A 78 -11.42 -26.94 11.43
C TYR A 78 -12.00 -27.90 10.38
N VAL A 79 -11.88 -27.59 9.08
CA VAL A 79 -12.46 -28.42 8.01
C VAL A 79 -11.55 -29.59 7.65
N LYS A 80 -12.11 -30.81 7.67
CA LYS A 80 -11.43 -32.00 7.14
C LYS A 80 -11.32 -31.88 5.62
N GLY A 81 -10.11 -32.07 5.07
CA GLY A 81 -9.87 -31.90 3.61
C GLY A 81 -9.57 -30.48 3.15
N LYS A 82 -9.24 -29.58 4.07
CA LYS A 82 -8.86 -28.17 3.79
C LYS A 82 -7.82 -27.98 2.67
N ALA A 83 -6.91 -28.93 2.50
CA ALA A 83 -5.88 -28.86 1.45
C ALA A 83 -6.48 -28.76 0.03
N LYS A 84 -7.55 -29.50 -0.26
CA LYS A 84 -8.24 -29.40 -1.58
C LYS A 84 -8.93 -28.05 -1.74
N MET A 85 -9.56 -27.53 -0.69
CA MET A 85 -10.20 -26.21 -0.75
C MET A 85 -9.17 -25.10 -0.95
N ILE A 86 -8.07 -25.13 -0.21
CA ILE A 86 -6.96 -24.19 -0.35
C ILE A 86 -6.37 -24.25 -1.75
N ALA A 87 -6.11 -25.44 -2.28
CA ALA A 87 -5.60 -25.62 -3.65
C ALA A 87 -6.59 -25.06 -4.70
N GLY A 88 -7.89 -25.29 -4.51
CA GLY A 88 -8.94 -24.72 -5.38
C GLY A 88 -8.96 -23.18 -5.33
N MET A 89 -8.85 -22.58 -4.14
CA MET A 89 -8.79 -21.14 -3.99
C MET A 89 -7.51 -20.55 -4.62
N GLN A 90 -6.36 -21.21 -4.44
CA GLN A 90 -5.11 -20.81 -5.10
C GLN A 90 -5.24 -20.86 -6.62
N GLN A 91 -5.86 -21.91 -7.18
CA GLN A 91 -6.12 -22.01 -8.60
C GLN A 91 -7.04 -20.89 -9.10
N ALA A 92 -8.13 -20.60 -8.36
CA ALA A 92 -9.05 -19.50 -8.69
C ALA A 92 -8.31 -18.14 -8.65
N SER A 93 -7.50 -17.90 -7.64
CA SER A 93 -6.65 -16.70 -7.53
C SER A 93 -5.74 -16.55 -8.74
N GLN A 94 -5.07 -17.63 -9.18
CA GLN A 94 -4.23 -17.58 -10.39
C GLN A 94 -5.00 -17.19 -11.65
N TRP A 95 -6.26 -17.64 -11.81
CA TRP A 95 -7.11 -17.24 -12.93
C TRP A 95 -7.47 -15.76 -12.87
N VAL A 96 -7.81 -15.26 -11.68
CA VAL A 96 -8.08 -13.82 -11.47
C VAL A 96 -6.85 -12.99 -11.82
N PHE A 97 -5.66 -13.38 -11.35
CA PHE A 97 -4.42 -12.66 -11.66
C PHE A 97 -4.04 -12.74 -13.15
N LYS A 98 -4.31 -13.85 -13.84
CA LYS A 98 -4.15 -13.91 -15.30
C LYS A 98 -5.08 -12.91 -16.01
N GLY A 99 -6.34 -12.82 -15.59
CA GLY A 99 -7.29 -11.83 -16.10
C GLY A 99 -6.83 -10.40 -15.85
N LEU A 100 -6.38 -10.09 -14.62
CA LEU A 100 -5.80 -8.79 -14.28
C LEU A 100 -4.59 -8.45 -15.15
N LYS A 101 -3.71 -9.42 -15.41
CA LYS A 101 -2.55 -9.21 -16.28
C LYS A 101 -2.97 -8.80 -17.70
N ILE A 102 -4.04 -9.38 -18.25
CA ILE A 102 -4.58 -8.99 -19.55
C ILE A 102 -5.08 -7.54 -19.51
N VAL A 103 -5.85 -7.17 -18.48
CA VAL A 103 -6.31 -5.79 -18.30
C VAL A 103 -5.14 -4.81 -18.17
N MET A 104 -4.06 -5.23 -17.50
CA MET A 104 -2.87 -4.39 -17.32
C MET A 104 -2.10 -4.11 -18.62
N TYR A 105 -2.29 -4.86 -19.71
CA TYR A 105 -1.77 -4.46 -21.02
C TYR A 105 -2.40 -3.16 -21.54
N LEU A 106 -3.61 -2.80 -21.05
CA LEU A 106 -4.26 -1.54 -21.37
C LEU A 106 -3.81 -0.38 -20.44
N ALA A 107 -3.00 -0.64 -19.42
CA ALA A 107 -2.57 0.37 -18.47
C ALA A 107 -1.87 1.59 -19.11
N PRO A 108 -1.02 1.46 -20.17
CA PRO A 108 -0.46 2.62 -20.85
C PRO A 108 -1.52 3.52 -21.48
N LEU A 109 -2.57 2.93 -22.07
CA LEU A 109 -3.71 3.70 -22.62
C LEU A 109 -4.50 4.39 -21.51
N GLY A 110 -4.72 3.71 -20.39
CA GLY A 110 -5.34 4.28 -19.20
C GLY A 110 -4.54 5.45 -18.63
N ALA A 111 -3.21 5.31 -18.51
CA ALA A 111 -2.33 6.38 -18.06
C ALA A 111 -2.33 7.58 -19.02
N LEU A 112 -2.27 7.33 -20.35
CA LEU A 112 -2.38 8.36 -21.37
C LEU A 112 -3.72 9.08 -21.27
N GLY A 113 -4.84 8.35 -21.19
CA GLY A 113 -6.17 8.92 -21.05
C GLY A 113 -6.34 9.72 -19.75
N GLY A 114 -5.84 9.22 -18.64
CA GLY A 114 -5.85 9.93 -17.35
C GLY A 114 -5.04 11.22 -17.39
N MET A 115 -3.84 11.19 -17.99
CA MET A 115 -3.00 12.38 -18.16
C MET A 115 -3.63 13.38 -19.11
N ALA A 116 -4.19 12.92 -20.25
CA ALA A 116 -4.89 13.77 -21.20
C ALA A 116 -6.12 14.44 -20.58
N PHE A 117 -6.88 13.70 -19.77
CA PHE A 117 -8.01 14.24 -19.01
C PHE A 117 -7.55 15.30 -18.00
N THR A 118 -6.49 15.00 -17.24
CA THR A 118 -5.94 15.94 -16.25
C THR A 118 -5.48 17.24 -16.90
N ILE A 119 -4.71 17.15 -17.98
CA ILE A 119 -4.24 18.34 -18.72
C ILE A 119 -5.40 19.09 -19.39
N GLY A 120 -6.33 18.35 -20.01
CA GLY A 120 -7.50 18.93 -20.69
C GLY A 120 -8.44 19.66 -19.74
N LYS A 121 -8.66 19.09 -18.55
CA LYS A 121 -9.60 19.67 -17.57
C LYS A 121 -8.95 20.70 -16.65
N PHE A 122 -7.72 20.49 -16.21
CA PHE A 122 -7.05 21.29 -15.18
C PHE A 122 -5.85 22.08 -15.71
N GLY A 123 -5.57 22.01 -17.01
CA GLY A 123 -4.45 22.66 -17.64
C GLY A 123 -3.10 22.01 -17.36
N ILE A 124 -2.08 22.39 -18.13
CA ILE A 124 -0.72 21.82 -18.02
C ILE A 124 -0.05 22.13 -16.67
N HIS A 125 -0.43 23.22 -16.03
CA HIS A 125 0.11 23.62 -14.73
C HIS A 125 -0.26 22.66 -13.61
N SER A 126 -1.31 21.85 -13.76
CA SER A 126 -1.68 20.78 -12.82
C SER A 126 -0.61 19.68 -12.71
N LEU A 127 0.27 19.57 -13.70
CA LEU A 127 1.37 18.60 -13.67
C LEU A 127 2.42 18.93 -12.61
N ILE A 128 2.59 20.20 -12.23
CA ILE A 128 3.61 20.62 -11.25
C ILE A 128 3.30 20.04 -9.86
N PRO A 129 2.09 20.22 -9.29
CA PRO A 129 1.71 19.58 -8.02
C PRO A 129 1.75 18.04 -8.07
N LEU A 130 1.35 17.44 -9.19
CA LEU A 130 1.42 16.00 -9.38
C LEU A 130 2.85 15.49 -9.42
N ALA A 131 3.76 16.18 -10.10
CA ALA A 131 5.18 15.86 -10.08
C ALA A 131 5.79 16.06 -8.69
N LYS A 132 5.39 17.12 -7.97
CA LYS A 132 5.79 17.35 -6.57
C LYS A 132 5.31 16.22 -5.67
N LEU A 133 4.05 15.78 -5.79
CA LEU A 133 3.53 14.62 -5.07
C LEU A 133 4.35 13.36 -5.38
N MET A 134 4.54 13.05 -6.65
CA MET A 134 5.26 11.86 -7.08
C MET A 134 6.70 11.83 -6.55
N LEU A 135 7.42 12.94 -6.66
CA LEU A 135 8.77 13.07 -6.12
C LEU A 135 8.78 12.90 -4.60
N THR A 136 7.84 13.55 -3.92
CA THR A 136 7.71 13.46 -2.46
C THR A 136 7.44 12.02 -2.01
N VAL A 137 6.56 11.30 -2.72
CA VAL A 137 6.29 9.87 -2.46
C VAL A 137 7.55 9.02 -2.63
N TYR A 138 8.31 9.22 -3.71
CA TYR A 138 9.54 8.48 -3.98
C TYR A 138 10.61 8.73 -2.91
N VAL A 139 10.82 10.00 -2.55
CA VAL A 139 11.78 10.37 -1.50
C VAL A 139 11.35 9.79 -0.15
N THR A 140 10.07 9.87 0.18
CA THR A 140 9.54 9.31 1.44
C THR A 140 9.73 7.80 1.51
N MET A 141 9.45 7.07 0.42
CA MET A 141 9.66 5.63 0.36
C MET A 141 11.15 5.27 0.44
N ALA A 142 12.03 6.05 -0.18
CA ALA A 142 13.47 5.87 -0.06
C ALA A 142 13.93 6.08 1.40
N ILE A 143 13.50 7.17 2.05
CA ILE A 143 13.78 7.41 3.47
C ILE A 143 13.26 6.23 4.32
N PHE A 144 12.04 5.77 4.09
CA PHE A 144 11.48 4.64 4.82
C PHE A 144 12.34 3.37 4.66
N VAL A 145 12.73 3.04 3.44
CA VAL A 145 13.57 1.85 3.17
C VAL A 145 14.95 1.97 3.82
N PHE A 146 15.62 3.10 3.66
CA PHE A 146 17.00 3.22 4.14
C PHE A 146 17.12 3.57 5.63
N VAL A 147 16.17 4.33 6.18
CA VAL A 147 16.19 4.71 7.60
C VAL A 147 15.42 3.68 8.42
N VAL A 148 14.12 3.47 8.17
CA VAL A 148 13.28 2.61 9.02
C VAL A 148 13.64 1.14 8.84
N LEU A 149 13.53 0.63 7.59
CA LEU A 149 13.87 -0.77 7.32
C LEU A 149 15.38 -1.02 7.48
N GLY A 150 16.22 -0.02 7.18
CA GLY A 150 17.65 -0.06 7.43
C GLY A 150 17.98 -0.20 8.91
N PHE A 151 17.29 0.53 9.80
CA PHE A 151 17.42 0.41 11.24
C PHE A 151 16.99 -0.98 11.75
N ILE A 152 15.85 -1.48 11.26
CA ILE A 152 15.37 -2.83 11.59
C ILE A 152 16.39 -3.89 11.16
N MET A 153 16.91 -3.82 9.94
CA MET A 153 17.94 -4.74 9.46
C MET A 153 19.20 -4.68 10.33
N ARG A 154 19.64 -3.48 10.69
CA ARG A 154 20.82 -3.31 11.55
C ARG A 154 20.60 -3.89 12.95
N SER A 155 19.40 -3.78 13.51
CA SER A 155 19.06 -4.41 14.80
C SER A 155 19.13 -5.95 14.74
N CYS A 156 18.98 -6.51 13.56
CA CYS A 156 19.16 -7.94 13.29
C CYS A 156 20.61 -8.33 12.94
N GLY A 157 21.55 -7.41 12.95
CA GLY A 157 22.93 -7.65 12.56
C GLY A 157 23.16 -7.72 11.04
N GLU A 158 22.15 -7.34 10.25
CA GLU A 158 22.20 -7.35 8.78
C GLU A 158 22.30 -5.91 8.22
N ARG A 159 22.69 -5.79 6.95
CA ARG A 159 22.78 -4.51 6.26
C ARG A 159 21.76 -4.42 5.15
N ILE A 160 20.95 -3.36 5.14
CA ILE A 160 19.92 -3.15 4.09
C ILE A 160 20.53 -3.17 2.69
N TRP A 161 21.69 -2.55 2.48
CA TRP A 161 22.37 -2.53 1.18
C TRP A 161 22.79 -3.91 0.68
N ALA A 162 23.26 -4.78 1.59
CA ALA A 162 23.61 -6.16 1.25
C ALA A 162 22.36 -6.96 0.86
N PHE A 163 21.26 -6.77 1.60
CA PHE A 163 19.97 -7.37 1.28
C PHE A 163 19.43 -6.90 -0.09
N LEU A 164 19.42 -5.59 -0.35
CA LEU A 164 19.01 -5.05 -1.64
C LEU A 164 19.85 -5.60 -2.81
N GLY A 165 21.18 -5.68 -2.62
CA GLY A 165 22.08 -6.30 -3.58
C GLY A 165 21.76 -7.79 -3.83
N TYR A 166 21.38 -8.51 -2.78
CA TYR A 166 21.00 -9.92 -2.84
C TYR A 166 19.69 -10.16 -3.61
N ILE A 167 18.70 -9.29 -3.46
CA ILE A 167 17.39 -9.40 -4.13
C ILE A 167 17.23 -8.51 -5.37
N LYS A 168 18.34 -7.95 -5.91
CA LYS A 168 18.31 -6.98 -7.02
C LYS A 168 17.56 -7.47 -8.27
N HIS A 169 17.66 -8.74 -8.59
CA HIS A 169 16.99 -9.31 -9.77
C HIS A 169 15.47 -9.36 -9.57
N GLU A 170 15.03 -9.70 -8.36
CA GLU A 170 13.63 -9.69 -7.98
C GLU A 170 13.07 -8.26 -7.98
N LEU A 171 13.87 -7.29 -7.51
CA LEU A 171 13.48 -5.87 -7.56
C LEU A 171 13.28 -5.39 -9.00
N LEU A 172 14.10 -5.83 -9.95
CA LEU A 172 13.92 -5.53 -11.38
C LEU A 172 12.63 -6.14 -11.94
N VAL A 173 12.28 -7.36 -11.52
CA VAL A 173 11.01 -8.00 -11.89
C VAL A 173 9.83 -7.21 -11.33
N VAL A 174 9.90 -6.82 -10.05
CA VAL A 174 8.86 -6.01 -9.39
C VAL A 174 8.72 -4.66 -10.07
N LEU A 175 9.82 -3.99 -10.39
CA LEU A 175 9.84 -2.72 -11.13
C LEU A 175 9.15 -2.86 -12.49
N GLY A 176 9.54 -3.85 -13.27
CA GLY A 176 9.00 -4.05 -14.62
C GLY A 176 7.53 -4.47 -14.65
N THR A 177 7.07 -5.17 -13.62
CA THR A 177 5.67 -5.62 -13.53
C THR A 177 4.77 -4.70 -12.70
N SER A 178 5.36 -3.82 -11.90
CA SER A 178 4.68 -3.05 -10.84
C SER A 178 3.86 -3.94 -9.90
N SER A 179 4.32 -5.18 -9.71
CA SER A 179 3.66 -6.17 -8.87
C SER A 179 4.69 -6.92 -8.05
N SER A 180 4.58 -6.82 -6.74
CA SER A 180 5.42 -7.56 -5.82
C SER A 180 5.10 -9.07 -5.84
N GLU A 181 3.88 -9.47 -6.28
CA GLU A 181 3.49 -10.87 -6.44
C GLU A 181 4.31 -11.62 -7.48
N ALA A 182 4.72 -10.93 -8.54
CA ALA A 182 5.45 -11.56 -9.63
C ALA A 182 6.80 -12.18 -9.18
N ALA A 183 7.41 -11.63 -8.12
CA ALA A 183 8.69 -12.08 -7.60
C ALA A 183 8.58 -12.83 -6.26
N LEU A 184 7.36 -13.06 -5.75
CA LEU A 184 7.12 -13.67 -4.44
C LEU A 184 7.80 -15.06 -4.27
N PRO A 185 7.64 -16.02 -5.18
CA PRO A 185 8.27 -17.33 -5.04
C PRO A 185 9.80 -17.25 -5.02
N SER A 186 10.37 -16.33 -5.80
CA SER A 186 11.82 -16.12 -5.84
C SER A 186 12.33 -15.51 -4.54
N LEU A 187 11.58 -14.55 -3.96
CA LEU A 187 11.90 -13.99 -2.64
C LEU A 187 11.90 -15.07 -1.56
N MET A 188 10.87 -15.91 -1.52
CA MET A 188 10.79 -17.00 -0.55
C MET A 188 12.01 -17.92 -0.64
N HIS A 189 12.36 -18.35 -1.85
CA HIS A 189 13.53 -19.20 -2.06
C HIS A 189 14.84 -18.52 -1.64
N LYS A 190 14.99 -17.22 -1.92
CA LYS A 190 16.19 -16.47 -1.50
C LYS A 190 16.27 -16.30 0.01
N LEU A 191 15.16 -16.05 0.68
CA LEU A 191 15.12 -15.94 2.14
C LEU A 191 15.45 -17.28 2.82
N GLU A 192 14.97 -18.40 2.27
CA GLU A 192 15.36 -19.74 2.74
C GLU A 192 16.86 -19.98 2.54
N LYS A 193 17.40 -19.63 1.38
CA LYS A 193 18.85 -19.73 1.13
C LYS A 193 19.69 -18.78 2.00
N MET A 194 19.13 -17.67 2.42
CA MET A 194 19.80 -16.72 3.33
C MET A 194 19.87 -17.25 4.76
N GLY A 195 19.05 -18.24 5.09
CA GLY A 195 19.03 -18.88 6.40
C GLY A 195 17.72 -18.80 7.16
N CYS A 196 16.69 -18.15 6.62
CA CYS A 196 15.36 -18.16 7.23
C CYS A 196 14.74 -19.56 7.12
N SER A 197 14.16 -20.09 8.20
CA SER A 197 13.47 -21.39 8.16
C SER A 197 12.27 -21.36 7.20
N LYS A 198 11.97 -22.51 6.59
CA LYS A 198 10.81 -22.69 5.71
C LYS A 198 9.49 -22.36 6.39
N SER A 199 9.39 -22.62 7.70
CA SER A 199 8.18 -22.32 8.49
C SER A 199 7.95 -20.83 8.59
N VAL A 200 8.98 -20.04 8.88
CA VAL A 200 8.89 -18.58 8.96
C VAL A 200 8.65 -17.97 7.59
N VAL A 201 9.38 -18.36 6.56
CA VAL A 201 9.21 -17.87 5.20
C VAL A 201 7.81 -18.15 4.67
N GLY A 202 7.33 -19.39 4.84
CA GLY A 202 5.99 -19.82 4.39
C GLY A 202 4.84 -19.16 5.12
N LEU A 203 5.06 -18.63 6.33
CA LEU A 203 4.07 -17.88 7.09
C LEU A 203 4.15 -16.38 6.82
N VAL A 204 5.35 -15.80 6.96
CA VAL A 204 5.53 -14.34 7.00
C VAL A 204 5.38 -13.72 5.63
N VAL A 205 5.98 -14.33 4.59
CA VAL A 205 5.95 -13.75 3.24
C VAL A 205 4.52 -13.70 2.70
N PRO A 206 3.71 -14.77 2.70
CA PRO A 206 2.32 -14.69 2.24
C PRO A 206 1.43 -13.81 3.13
N ALA A 207 1.61 -13.84 4.46
CA ALA A 207 0.83 -12.99 5.37
C ALA A 207 1.19 -11.51 5.19
N GLY A 208 2.47 -11.17 5.11
CA GLY A 208 2.96 -9.81 4.90
C GLY A 208 2.47 -9.20 3.59
N TYR A 209 2.20 -10.03 2.62
CA TYR A 209 1.64 -9.65 1.33
C TYR A 209 0.27 -8.96 1.41
N SER A 210 -0.49 -9.23 2.46
CA SER A 210 -1.77 -8.59 2.74
C SER A 210 -1.69 -7.62 3.92
N PHE A 211 -0.80 -7.86 4.88
CA PHE A 211 -0.77 -7.14 6.14
C PHE A 211 0.41 -6.16 6.29
N ASN A 212 1.47 -6.29 5.47
CA ASN A 212 2.67 -5.45 5.52
C ASN A 212 2.90 -4.70 4.20
N LEU A 213 1.96 -3.84 3.84
CA LEU A 213 1.99 -3.05 2.62
C LEU A 213 2.49 -1.62 2.90
N ASP A 214 3.75 -1.49 3.34
CA ASP A 214 4.35 -0.25 3.83
C ASP A 214 4.32 0.87 2.77
N GLY A 215 4.75 0.57 1.54
CA GLY A 215 4.73 1.53 0.44
C GLY A 215 3.30 1.95 0.05
N THR A 216 2.34 1.02 0.14
CA THR A 216 0.93 1.36 -0.08
C THR A 216 0.42 2.27 1.03
N SER A 217 0.80 2.04 2.27
CA SER A 217 0.40 2.87 3.41
C SER A 217 0.95 4.29 3.31
N ILE A 218 2.23 4.46 2.93
CA ILE A 218 2.83 5.76 2.64
C ILE A 218 2.03 6.47 1.52
N TYR A 219 1.78 5.77 0.42
CA TYR A 219 1.00 6.33 -0.69
C TYR A 219 -0.40 6.77 -0.26
N LEU A 220 -1.13 5.92 0.46
CA LEU A 220 -2.51 6.21 0.88
C LEU A 220 -2.58 7.45 1.78
N SER A 221 -1.68 7.57 2.74
CA SER A 221 -1.64 8.73 3.63
C SER A 221 -1.28 10.02 2.87
N MET A 222 -0.28 9.97 1.99
CA MET A 222 0.16 11.12 1.21
C MET A 222 -0.87 11.54 0.16
N ALA A 223 -1.49 10.59 -0.54
CA ALA A 223 -2.53 10.87 -1.53
C ALA A 223 -3.80 11.47 -0.88
N THR A 224 -4.17 10.99 0.31
CA THR A 224 -5.30 11.54 1.07
C THR A 224 -5.04 12.99 1.45
N LEU A 225 -3.86 13.31 2.01
CA LEU A 225 -3.50 14.68 2.36
C LEU A 225 -3.35 15.58 1.13
N PHE A 226 -2.76 15.07 0.06
CA PHE A 226 -2.66 15.79 -1.21
C PHE A 226 -4.03 16.25 -1.69
N LEU A 227 -5.02 15.34 -1.70
CA LEU A 227 -6.38 15.70 -2.10
C LEU A 227 -7.02 16.69 -1.14
N ALA A 228 -6.82 16.56 0.16
CA ALA A 228 -7.30 17.56 1.12
C ALA A 228 -6.72 18.95 0.82
N GLN A 229 -5.41 19.04 0.58
CA GLN A 229 -4.72 20.27 0.23
C GLN A 229 -5.22 20.86 -1.10
N VAL A 230 -5.43 20.03 -2.12
CA VAL A 230 -5.99 20.45 -3.42
C VAL A 230 -7.34 21.13 -3.26
N TYR A 231 -8.19 20.56 -2.39
CA TYR A 231 -9.51 21.14 -2.11
C TYR A 231 -9.49 22.24 -1.04
N GLY A 232 -8.34 22.54 -0.45
CA GLY A 232 -8.20 23.52 0.64
C GLY A 232 -8.97 23.14 1.88
N ILE A 233 -9.02 21.84 2.19
CA ILE A 233 -9.65 21.30 3.38
C ILE A 233 -8.60 21.20 4.48
N ASP A 234 -8.73 22.04 5.50
CA ASP A 234 -7.89 21.99 6.70
C ASP A 234 -8.38 20.86 7.61
N LEU A 235 -7.51 19.86 7.79
CA LEU A 235 -7.82 18.70 8.62
C LEU A 235 -7.39 18.94 10.07
N SER A 236 -8.32 18.80 11.01
CA SER A 236 -8.02 18.82 12.44
C SER A 236 -7.19 17.59 12.84
N VAL A 237 -6.52 17.66 14.00
CA VAL A 237 -5.77 16.53 14.57
C VAL A 237 -6.66 15.29 14.75
N GLU A 238 -7.90 15.47 15.18
CA GLU A 238 -8.88 14.40 15.34
C GLU A 238 -9.20 13.72 13.98
N GLN A 239 -9.36 14.51 12.93
CA GLN A 239 -9.56 13.99 11.57
C GLN A 239 -8.35 13.25 11.06
N LEU A 240 -7.13 13.76 11.30
CA LEU A 240 -5.89 13.07 10.94
C LEU A 240 -5.77 11.72 11.65
N LEU A 241 -6.07 11.64 12.95
CA LEU A 241 -6.10 10.38 13.70
C LEU A 241 -7.16 9.41 13.16
N THR A 242 -8.33 9.92 12.80
CA THR A 242 -9.38 9.13 12.16
C THR A 242 -8.92 8.58 10.81
N ILE A 243 -8.28 9.40 9.99
CA ILE A 243 -7.69 8.98 8.70
C ILE A 243 -6.66 7.85 8.93
N ILE A 244 -5.75 8.00 9.90
CA ILE A 244 -4.79 6.93 10.24
C ILE A 244 -5.52 5.63 10.57
N GLY A 245 -6.49 5.69 11.48
CA GLY A 245 -7.24 4.51 11.88
C GLY A 245 -7.99 3.83 10.73
N VAL A 246 -8.64 4.63 9.87
CA VAL A 246 -9.32 4.11 8.68
C VAL A 246 -8.32 3.50 7.71
N LEU A 247 -7.18 4.16 7.45
CA LEU A 247 -6.13 3.67 6.57
C LEU A 247 -5.46 2.40 7.10
N MET A 248 -5.29 2.27 8.42
CA MET A 248 -4.78 1.03 9.02
C MET A 248 -5.66 -0.18 8.68
N VAL A 249 -6.97 0.01 8.66
CA VAL A 249 -7.92 -1.07 8.32
C VAL A 249 -8.01 -1.27 6.80
N THR A 250 -8.23 -0.18 6.05
CA THR A 250 -8.47 -0.28 4.61
C THR A 250 -7.23 -0.70 3.81
N SER A 251 -6.02 -0.34 4.26
CA SER A 251 -4.76 -0.76 3.62
C SER A 251 -4.62 -2.28 3.54
N LYS A 252 -5.21 -3.03 4.47
CA LYS A 252 -5.21 -4.51 4.46
C LYS A 252 -6.06 -5.10 3.33
N GLY A 253 -6.92 -4.31 2.74
CA GLY A 253 -7.68 -4.69 1.53
C GLY A 253 -6.93 -4.44 0.22
N ALA A 254 -5.76 -3.85 0.28
CA ALA A 254 -4.92 -3.70 -0.90
C ALA A 254 -4.26 -5.05 -1.26
N ALA A 255 -3.98 -5.23 -2.54
CA ALA A 255 -3.18 -6.34 -3.05
C ALA A 255 -1.86 -5.82 -3.63
N GLY A 256 -0.86 -6.69 -3.78
CA GLY A 256 0.43 -6.32 -4.35
C GLY A 256 0.41 -6.16 -5.88
N VAL A 257 -0.68 -5.69 -6.45
CA VAL A 257 -0.89 -5.50 -7.89
C VAL A 257 -1.18 -4.05 -8.21
N THR A 258 -0.91 -3.66 -9.45
CA THR A 258 -1.14 -2.29 -9.94
C THR A 258 -2.60 -1.89 -9.81
N GLY A 259 -2.85 -0.64 -9.39
CA GLY A 259 -4.20 -0.08 -9.26
C GLY A 259 -4.93 -0.45 -7.96
N SER A 260 -4.50 -1.47 -7.22
CA SER A 260 -5.16 -1.86 -5.96
C SER A 260 -5.14 -0.74 -4.92
N GLY A 261 -4.02 -0.02 -4.79
CA GLY A 261 -3.92 1.14 -3.89
C GLY A 261 -4.89 2.26 -4.25
N PHE A 262 -5.13 2.49 -5.55
CA PHE A 262 -6.11 3.48 -6.02
C PHE A 262 -7.54 3.09 -5.62
N VAL A 263 -7.90 1.81 -5.75
CA VAL A 263 -9.22 1.31 -5.33
C VAL A 263 -9.40 1.44 -3.82
N VAL A 264 -8.35 1.13 -3.03
CA VAL A 264 -8.39 1.28 -1.58
C VAL A 264 -8.48 2.76 -1.19
N LEU A 265 -7.77 3.66 -1.89
CA LEU A 265 -7.89 5.10 -1.68
C LEU A 265 -9.33 5.57 -1.92
N ALA A 266 -9.94 5.16 -3.04
CA ALA A 266 -11.33 5.48 -3.34
C ALA A 266 -12.28 4.97 -2.26
N SER A 267 -12.12 3.73 -1.81
CA SER A 267 -12.90 3.15 -0.70
C SER A 267 -12.73 3.92 0.62
N THR A 268 -11.50 4.34 0.89
CA THR A 268 -11.17 5.14 2.09
C THR A 268 -11.83 6.52 2.05
N LEU A 269 -11.72 7.23 0.94
CA LEU A 269 -12.34 8.55 0.78
C LEU A 269 -13.87 8.48 0.84
N THR A 270 -14.44 7.41 0.27
CA THR A 270 -15.89 7.13 0.36
C THR A 270 -16.32 6.94 1.82
N ALA A 271 -15.51 6.26 2.61
CA ALA A 271 -15.79 6.02 4.01
C ALA A 271 -15.63 7.28 4.87
N LEU A 272 -14.60 8.06 4.61
CA LEU A 272 -14.32 9.29 5.36
C LEU A 272 -15.31 10.41 5.06
N GLN A 273 -15.78 10.52 3.82
CA GLN A 273 -16.70 11.56 3.34
C GLN A 273 -16.23 13.01 3.65
N VAL A 274 -14.93 13.20 3.86
CA VAL A 274 -14.32 14.49 4.20
C VAL A 274 -13.73 15.14 2.96
N ILE A 275 -13.31 14.33 1.99
CA ILE A 275 -12.61 14.76 0.78
C ILE A 275 -13.42 14.32 -0.45
N PRO A 276 -13.63 15.21 -1.44
CA PRO A 276 -14.35 14.88 -2.66
C PRO A 276 -13.69 13.74 -3.45
N LEU A 277 -14.50 12.79 -3.94
CA LEU A 277 -14.02 11.65 -4.75
C LEU A 277 -13.56 12.07 -6.14
N GLU A 278 -14.06 13.19 -6.65
CA GLU A 278 -13.74 13.74 -7.95
C GLU A 278 -12.23 14.04 -8.10
N GLY A 279 -11.56 14.32 -6.98
CA GLY A 279 -10.11 14.51 -6.92
C GLY A 279 -9.29 13.28 -7.31
N LEU A 280 -9.86 12.09 -7.22
CA LEU A 280 -9.20 10.87 -7.65
C LEU A 280 -8.81 10.91 -9.14
N ALA A 281 -9.56 11.65 -9.95
CA ALA A 281 -9.27 11.81 -11.37
C ALA A 281 -7.89 12.45 -11.61
N LEU A 282 -7.44 13.35 -10.71
CA LEU A 282 -6.09 13.95 -10.78
C LEU A 282 -4.99 12.90 -10.62
N LEU A 283 -5.20 11.91 -9.78
CA LEU A 283 -4.20 10.91 -9.46
C LEU A 283 -4.08 9.82 -10.55
N LEU A 284 -5.11 9.61 -11.38
CA LEU A 284 -5.12 8.57 -12.40
C LEU A 284 -3.90 8.62 -13.34
N GLY A 285 -3.48 9.83 -13.72
CA GLY A 285 -2.36 10.03 -14.63
C GLY A 285 -1.01 9.64 -14.03
N VAL A 286 -0.85 9.74 -12.71
CA VAL A 286 0.43 9.49 -12.01
C VAL A 286 0.43 8.22 -11.15
N ASP A 287 -0.73 7.61 -10.87
CA ASP A 287 -0.84 6.43 -10.01
C ASP A 287 0.02 5.26 -10.50
N ARG A 288 0.14 5.09 -11.82
CA ARG A 288 0.97 4.04 -12.40
C ARG A 288 2.42 4.11 -11.93
N PHE A 289 3.02 5.30 -11.97
CA PHE A 289 4.41 5.53 -11.55
C PHE A 289 4.58 5.32 -10.05
N MET A 290 3.64 5.83 -9.25
CA MET A 290 3.65 5.60 -7.80
C MET A 290 3.43 4.13 -7.45
N SER A 291 2.72 3.37 -8.29
CA SER A 291 2.49 1.94 -8.10
C SER A 291 3.78 1.11 -8.14
N GLU A 292 4.75 1.50 -8.97
CA GLU A 292 6.06 0.85 -9.05
C GLU A 292 6.85 1.03 -7.74
N ALA A 293 6.92 2.25 -7.23
CA ALA A 293 7.59 2.53 -5.95
C ALA A 293 6.91 1.83 -4.76
N ARG A 294 5.57 1.78 -4.76
CA ARG A 294 4.80 1.02 -3.75
C ARG A 294 5.16 -0.45 -3.76
N ALA A 295 5.17 -1.07 -4.94
CA ALA A 295 5.47 -2.49 -5.10
C ALA A 295 6.89 -2.82 -4.63
N ILE A 296 7.88 -2.00 -4.97
CA ILE A 296 9.27 -2.15 -4.53
C ILE A 296 9.37 -2.04 -3.01
N THR A 297 8.77 -1.01 -2.42
CA THR A 297 8.81 -0.77 -0.96
C THR A 297 8.13 -1.91 -0.20
N ASN A 298 6.95 -2.36 -0.65
CA ASN A 298 6.24 -3.51 -0.07
C ASN A 298 7.08 -4.78 -0.13
N PHE A 299 7.74 -5.04 -1.27
CA PHE A 299 8.57 -6.21 -1.47
C PHE A 299 9.78 -6.24 -0.52
N ILE A 300 10.46 -5.11 -0.39
CA ILE A 300 11.60 -4.95 0.53
C ILE A 300 11.12 -5.13 1.97
N GLY A 301 10.05 -4.45 2.36
CA GLY A 301 9.46 -4.54 3.71
C GLY A 301 9.10 -5.96 4.10
N ASN A 302 8.54 -6.73 3.17
CA ASN A 302 8.20 -8.13 3.38
C ASN A 302 9.43 -9.02 3.63
N GLY A 303 10.50 -8.80 2.87
CA GLY A 303 11.77 -9.49 3.08
C GLY A 303 12.40 -9.14 4.44
N VAL A 304 12.40 -7.86 4.81
CA VAL A 304 12.91 -7.38 6.11
C VAL A 304 12.11 -7.95 7.27
N ALA A 305 10.77 -7.97 7.17
CA ALA A 305 9.89 -8.56 8.17
C ALA A 305 10.20 -10.05 8.41
N THR A 306 10.47 -10.78 7.33
CA THR A 306 10.78 -12.22 7.39
C THR A 306 12.12 -12.45 8.08
N ILE A 307 13.16 -11.68 7.75
CA ILE A 307 14.48 -11.76 8.38
C ILE A 307 14.38 -11.41 9.86
N TRP A 308 13.68 -10.30 10.17
CA TRP A 308 13.47 -9.87 11.55
C TRP A 308 12.80 -10.96 12.38
N LEU A 309 11.71 -11.54 11.88
CA LEU A 309 10.99 -12.58 12.60
C LEU A 309 11.83 -13.85 12.75
N ALA A 310 12.51 -14.29 11.69
CA ALA A 310 13.36 -15.48 11.74
C ALA A 310 14.44 -15.35 12.83
N LYS A 311 15.07 -14.19 12.95
CA LYS A 311 16.07 -13.93 13.99
C LYS A 311 15.49 -13.86 15.40
N HIS A 312 14.30 -13.27 15.57
CA HIS A 312 13.65 -13.16 16.87
C HIS A 312 13.00 -14.46 17.37
N GLU A 313 12.72 -15.40 16.47
CA GLU A 313 12.23 -16.73 16.82
C GLU A 313 13.37 -17.77 16.92
N GLY A 314 14.63 -17.38 16.68
CA GLY A 314 15.76 -18.33 16.64
C GLY A 314 15.74 -19.26 15.43
N GLU A 315 14.98 -18.92 14.40
CA GLU A 315 14.75 -19.70 13.18
C GLU A 315 15.59 -19.18 11.99
N PHE A 316 16.70 -18.50 12.30
CA PHE A 316 17.67 -18.04 11.32
C PHE A 316 18.98 -18.82 11.47
N HIS A 317 19.24 -19.72 10.53
CA HIS A 317 20.44 -20.54 10.50
C HIS A 317 21.36 -20.02 9.41
N GLN A 318 22.60 -19.66 9.75
CA GLN A 318 23.57 -19.31 8.71
C GLN A 318 23.76 -20.54 7.80
N PRO A 319 23.72 -20.36 6.46
CA PRO A 319 24.06 -21.46 5.56
C PRO A 319 25.44 -21.99 5.94
N GLU A 320 25.57 -23.29 6.10
CA GLU A 320 26.87 -23.93 6.19
C GLU A 320 27.66 -23.55 4.93
N ALA A 321 28.87 -22.98 5.12
CA ALA A 321 29.71 -22.41 4.11
C ALA A 321 30.22 -23.49 3.10
#